data_53539471ab52c573514d37f3058290f6
#
_entry.id   53539471ab52c573514d37f3058290f6
#
_cell.length_a   1.000
_cell.length_b   1.000
_cell.length_c   1.000
_cell.angle_alpha   90.00
_cell.angle_beta   90.00
_cell.angle_gamma   90.00
#
_symmetry.space_group_name_H-M   'P 1'
#
loop_
_entity.id
_entity.type
_entity.pdbx_description
1 polymer ?
#
loop_
_entity_poly.entity_id
_entity_poly.type
_entity_poly.pdbx_seq_one_letter_code
_entity_poly.pdbx_strand_id
1 'polypeptide(L)'
;MNRSEQRIPKLRTRGRENRRRLLAEAERLLLMSDGTPLKFSDVFEAADVSRGSAYRIYIGVDDLLQDLAAEWINNFADYLTAIDLETEPENWAELSNIIVQRGADYWTETANTLKVLPQIRSNAPASYRQAVRTMSDCLAVIFNRYFVVPEVPGWLRKLTFFTQICDLTFTDAVRNDGHISEERRIEAEILCRTYLAFHLPVWLPARGQSDT
;
A
#
# COMPACT_ATOMS: atom_id res chain seq x y z
N MET A 1 -6.58 25.68 39.14
CA MET A 1 -6.09 24.54 38.29
C MET A 1 -7.25 24.11 37.40
N ASN A 2 -7.08 24.30 36.11
CA ASN A 2 -8.16 24.29 35.12
C ASN A 2 -8.46 22.84 34.66
N ARG A 3 -9.68 22.37 34.94
CA ARG A 3 -10.17 21.01 34.56
C ARG A 3 -10.23 20.74 33.04
N SER A 4 -9.98 21.73 32.20
CA SER A 4 -10.05 21.64 30.75
C SER A 4 -8.76 21.10 30.08
N GLU A 5 -7.59 21.29 30.68
CA GLU A 5 -6.30 20.89 30.08
C GLU A 5 -6.00 19.39 30.20
N GLN A 6 -6.57 18.69 31.17
CA GLN A 6 -6.38 17.23 31.34
C GLN A 6 -7.31 16.37 30.45
N ARG A 7 -8.35 16.96 29.85
CA ARG A 7 -9.32 16.23 29.01
C ARG A 7 -8.85 16.00 27.56
N ILE A 8 -8.03 16.90 27.02
CA ILE A 8 -7.64 16.88 25.60
C ILE A 8 -6.74 15.67 25.25
N PRO A 9 -5.73 15.28 26.04
CA PRO A 9 -4.93 14.09 25.75
C PRO A 9 -5.73 12.78 25.80
N LYS A 10 -6.60 12.61 26.79
CA LYS A 10 -7.45 11.40 26.94
C LYS A 10 -8.46 11.25 25.81
N LEU A 11 -9.04 12.35 25.30
CA LEU A 11 -9.98 12.34 24.17
C LEU A 11 -9.28 11.98 22.86
N ARG A 12 -8.05 12.47 22.64
CA ARG A 12 -7.24 12.10 21.48
C ARG A 12 -6.84 10.63 21.51
N THR A 13 -6.45 10.09 22.66
CA THR A 13 -6.09 8.69 22.85
C THR A 13 -7.29 7.76 22.60
N ARG A 14 -8.46 8.09 23.18
CA ARG A 14 -9.69 7.32 22.97
C ARG A 14 -10.17 7.37 21.50
N GLY A 15 -10.00 8.50 20.84
CA GLY A 15 -10.33 8.64 19.42
C GLY A 15 -9.45 7.75 18.53
N ARG A 16 -8.14 7.71 18.79
CA ARG A 16 -7.19 6.82 18.10
C ARG A 16 -7.51 5.34 18.34
N GLU A 17 -7.82 4.98 19.57
CA GLU A 17 -8.17 3.61 19.91
C GLU A 17 -9.48 3.18 19.22
N ASN A 18 -10.49 4.02 19.23
CA ASN A 18 -11.74 3.73 18.51
C ASN A 18 -11.51 3.63 16.99
N ARG A 19 -10.66 4.49 16.40
CA ARG A 19 -10.28 4.39 14.98
C ARG A 19 -9.62 3.04 14.69
N ARG A 20 -8.64 2.62 15.50
CA ARG A 20 -7.95 1.34 15.36
C ARG A 20 -8.93 0.15 15.42
N ARG A 21 -9.86 0.18 16.39
CA ARG A 21 -10.89 -0.87 16.54
C ARG A 21 -11.84 -0.93 15.34
N LEU A 22 -12.28 0.22 14.84
CA LEU A 22 -13.14 0.30 13.66
C LEU A 22 -12.44 -0.24 12.41
N LEU A 23 -11.17 0.09 12.19
CA LEU A 23 -10.39 -0.43 11.05
C LEU A 23 -10.17 -1.94 11.16
N ALA A 24 -9.79 -2.46 12.33
CA ALA A 24 -9.58 -3.88 12.54
C ALA A 24 -10.87 -4.70 12.30
N GLU A 25 -12.01 -4.22 12.78
CA GLU A 25 -13.28 -4.92 12.57
C GLU A 25 -13.78 -4.78 11.13
N ALA A 26 -13.57 -3.64 10.47
CA ALA A 26 -13.88 -3.50 9.05
C ALA A 26 -13.08 -4.48 8.19
N GLU A 27 -11.77 -4.58 8.43
CA GLU A 27 -10.90 -5.55 7.76
C GLU A 27 -11.39 -6.98 7.99
N ARG A 28 -11.63 -7.36 9.24
CA ARG A 28 -12.12 -8.71 9.58
C ARG A 28 -13.43 -9.04 8.87
N LEU A 29 -14.39 -8.13 8.89
CA LEU A 29 -15.70 -8.33 8.25
C LEU A 29 -15.59 -8.42 6.72
N LEU A 30 -14.72 -7.61 6.10
CA LEU A 30 -14.46 -7.67 4.67
C LEU A 30 -13.82 -9.00 4.25
N LEU A 31 -12.83 -9.46 5.01
CA LEU A 31 -12.13 -10.72 4.71
C LEU A 31 -13.03 -11.95 4.88
N MET A 32 -14.06 -11.87 5.73
CA MET A 32 -15.04 -12.93 5.96
C MET A 32 -16.27 -12.82 5.03
N SER A 33 -16.41 -11.71 4.31
CA SER A 33 -17.58 -11.46 3.45
C SER A 33 -17.54 -12.33 2.19
N ASP A 34 -18.70 -12.79 1.77
CA ASP A 34 -18.97 -13.45 0.49
C ASP A 34 -19.20 -12.46 -0.67
N GLY A 35 -18.86 -11.18 -0.48
CA GLY A 35 -19.12 -10.09 -1.43
C GLY A 35 -20.32 -9.20 -1.04
N THR A 36 -20.96 -9.49 0.10
CA THR A 36 -22.02 -8.62 0.63
C THR A 36 -21.43 -7.26 1.01
N PRO A 37 -22.04 -6.13 0.58
CA PRO A 37 -21.56 -4.80 0.93
C PRO A 37 -21.53 -4.57 2.44
N LEU A 38 -20.39 -4.09 2.94
CA LEU A 38 -20.20 -3.78 4.35
C LEU A 38 -21.08 -2.60 4.76
N LYS A 39 -21.80 -2.72 5.88
CA LYS A 39 -22.55 -1.62 6.47
C LYS A 39 -21.77 -1.01 7.63
N PHE A 40 -21.81 0.31 7.74
CA PHE A 40 -21.10 1.01 8.82
C PHE A 40 -21.65 0.64 10.22
N SER A 41 -22.96 0.32 10.32
CA SER A 41 -23.57 -0.18 11.55
C SER A 41 -22.90 -1.46 12.05
N ASP A 42 -22.68 -2.41 11.13
CA ASP A 42 -22.12 -3.71 11.48
C ASP A 42 -20.68 -3.56 12.00
N VAL A 43 -19.93 -2.62 11.42
CA VAL A 43 -18.55 -2.34 11.86
C VAL A 43 -18.51 -1.72 13.26
N PHE A 44 -19.29 -0.66 13.52
CA PHE A 44 -19.18 -0.01 14.82
C PHE A 44 -19.80 -0.85 15.96
N GLU A 45 -20.78 -1.70 15.65
CA GLU A 45 -21.33 -2.67 16.59
C GLU A 45 -20.31 -3.77 16.92
N ALA A 46 -19.68 -4.38 15.92
CA ALA A 46 -18.63 -5.38 16.10
C ALA A 46 -17.41 -4.81 16.83
N ALA A 47 -17.04 -3.55 16.53
CA ALA A 47 -15.96 -2.84 17.21
C ALA A 47 -16.29 -2.41 18.63
N ASP A 48 -17.51 -2.59 19.12
CA ASP A 48 -18.01 -2.05 20.39
C ASP A 48 -17.71 -0.53 20.53
N VAL A 49 -17.95 0.21 19.44
CA VAL A 49 -17.81 1.66 19.39
C VAL A 49 -19.19 2.29 19.28
N SER A 50 -19.53 3.21 20.18
CA SER A 50 -20.85 3.86 20.11
C SER A 50 -21.03 4.58 18.78
N ARG A 51 -22.26 4.56 18.23
CA ARG A 51 -22.63 5.24 16.98
C ARG A 51 -22.14 6.68 16.93
N GLY A 52 -22.35 7.46 17.99
CA GLY A 52 -21.90 8.86 18.03
C GLY A 52 -20.38 9.02 18.06
N SER A 53 -19.62 8.01 18.53
CA SER A 53 -18.16 8.01 18.46
C SER A 53 -17.67 7.61 17.07
N ALA A 54 -18.32 6.64 16.43
CA ALA A 54 -17.99 6.21 15.07
C ALA A 54 -18.21 7.34 14.06
N TYR A 55 -19.38 7.99 14.08
CA TYR A 55 -19.70 9.11 13.19
C TYR A 55 -18.89 10.39 13.45
N ARG A 56 -18.18 10.50 14.57
CA ARG A 56 -17.18 11.57 14.78
C ARG A 56 -15.83 11.27 14.13
N ILE A 57 -15.56 10.01 13.79
CA ILE A 57 -14.30 9.57 13.16
C ILE A 57 -14.50 9.46 11.66
N TYR A 58 -15.58 8.81 11.20
CA TYR A 58 -15.90 8.57 9.80
C TYR A 58 -17.32 9.02 9.47
N ILE A 59 -17.49 9.64 8.30
CA ILE A 59 -18.80 10.08 7.81
C ILE A 59 -19.68 8.86 7.46
N GLY A 60 -19.06 7.77 7.03
CA GLY A 60 -19.73 6.55 6.65
C GLY A 60 -18.74 5.42 6.33
N VAL A 61 -19.26 4.32 5.80
CA VAL A 61 -18.47 3.14 5.47
C VAL A 61 -17.40 3.44 4.40
N ASP A 62 -17.72 4.24 3.39
CA ASP A 62 -16.77 4.57 2.32
C ASP A 62 -15.55 5.32 2.85
N ASP A 63 -15.74 6.26 3.77
CA ASP A 63 -14.67 7.02 4.40
C ASP A 63 -13.77 6.10 5.25
N LEU A 64 -14.37 5.16 5.99
CA LEU A 64 -13.66 4.12 6.74
C LEU A 64 -12.85 3.20 5.80
N LEU A 65 -13.46 2.71 4.72
CA LEU A 65 -12.81 1.80 3.77
C LEU A 65 -11.62 2.45 3.06
N GLN A 66 -11.72 3.73 2.79
CA GLN A 66 -10.64 4.50 2.18
C GLN A 66 -9.45 4.69 3.15
N ASP A 67 -9.72 4.86 4.43
CA ASP A 67 -8.68 4.92 5.46
C ASP A 67 -8.03 3.54 5.66
N LEU A 68 -8.82 2.48 5.61
CA LEU A 68 -8.33 1.10 5.63
C LEU A 68 -7.42 0.79 4.43
N ALA A 69 -7.82 1.17 3.21
CA ALA A 69 -6.98 1.00 2.02
C ALA A 69 -5.67 1.79 2.12
N ALA A 70 -5.69 2.99 2.69
CA ALA A 70 -4.48 3.76 2.94
C ALA A 70 -3.55 3.06 3.95
N GLU A 71 -4.10 2.44 4.99
CA GLU A 71 -3.34 1.66 5.97
C GLU A 71 -2.68 0.44 5.31
N TRP A 72 -3.39 -0.30 4.48
CA TRP A 72 -2.82 -1.43 3.73
C TRP A 72 -1.65 -1.01 2.82
N ILE A 73 -1.78 0.11 2.10
CA ILE A 73 -0.70 0.61 1.25
C ILE A 73 0.51 1.05 2.09
N ASN A 74 0.29 1.68 3.24
CA ASN A 74 1.38 2.07 4.14
C ASN A 74 2.08 0.84 4.72
N ASN A 75 1.34 -0.18 5.17
CA ASN A 75 1.91 -1.43 5.66
C ASN A 75 2.75 -2.14 4.59
N PHE A 76 2.27 -2.11 3.34
CA PHE A 76 3.04 -2.64 2.21
C PHE A 76 4.31 -1.81 1.92
N ALA A 77 4.25 -0.48 2.02
CA ALA A 77 5.44 0.37 1.88
C ALA A 77 6.47 0.09 2.98
N ASP A 78 6.02 -0.09 4.22
CA ASP A 78 6.87 -0.46 5.35
C ASP A 78 7.51 -1.84 5.13
N TYR A 79 6.74 -2.82 4.66
CA TYR A 79 7.24 -4.15 4.30
C TYR A 79 8.34 -4.07 3.22
N LEU A 80 8.12 -3.31 2.13
CA LEU A 80 9.12 -3.14 1.09
C LEU A 80 10.37 -2.40 1.59
N THR A 81 10.20 -1.40 2.45
CA THR A 81 11.33 -0.62 3.00
C THR A 81 12.22 -1.46 3.92
N ALA A 82 11.63 -2.42 4.62
CA ALA A 82 12.31 -3.33 5.52
C ALA A 82 13.08 -4.46 4.78
N ILE A 83 12.97 -4.54 3.45
CA ILE A 83 13.70 -5.54 2.67
C ILE A 83 15.20 -5.31 2.83
N ASP A 84 15.88 -6.29 3.42
CA ASP A 84 17.32 -6.45 3.40
C ASP A 84 17.64 -7.58 2.41
N LEU A 85 18.42 -7.25 1.38
CA LEU A 85 18.80 -8.23 0.37
C LEU A 85 20.12 -8.86 0.79
N GLU A 86 20.14 -10.18 0.94
CA GLU A 86 21.36 -10.95 1.24
C GLU A 86 22.43 -10.76 0.13
N THR A 87 21.98 -10.49 -1.10
CA THR A 87 22.84 -10.22 -2.26
C THR A 87 22.38 -8.91 -2.89
N GLU A 88 23.31 -8.00 -3.12
CA GLU A 88 23.02 -6.74 -3.82
C GLU A 88 22.62 -7.03 -5.28
N PRO A 89 21.57 -6.35 -5.81
CA PRO A 89 21.15 -6.53 -7.19
C PRO A 89 22.24 -6.05 -8.16
N GLU A 90 22.53 -6.84 -9.19
CA GLU A 90 23.55 -6.52 -10.19
C GLU A 90 23.19 -5.27 -11.02
N ASN A 91 21.90 -5.02 -11.21
CA ASN A 91 21.39 -3.91 -12.00
C ASN A 91 19.97 -3.53 -11.55
N TRP A 92 19.51 -2.35 -11.99
CA TRP A 92 18.19 -1.84 -11.64
C TRP A 92 17.03 -2.71 -12.15
N ALA A 93 17.22 -3.46 -13.23
CA ALA A 93 16.18 -4.33 -13.76
C ALA A 93 15.96 -5.55 -12.84
N GLU A 94 17.03 -6.10 -12.29
CA GLU A 94 16.96 -7.13 -11.26
C GLU A 94 16.30 -6.60 -9.98
N LEU A 95 16.68 -5.41 -9.51
CA LEU A 95 16.00 -4.77 -8.38
C LEU A 95 14.50 -4.59 -8.64
N SER A 96 14.12 -4.18 -9.85
CA SER A 96 12.72 -4.08 -10.27
C SER A 96 11.99 -5.41 -10.12
N ASN A 97 12.59 -6.52 -10.59
CA ASN A 97 12.01 -7.85 -10.48
C ASN A 97 11.88 -8.29 -9.01
N ILE A 98 12.90 -8.02 -8.19
CA ILE A 98 12.85 -8.30 -6.74
C ILE A 98 11.68 -7.56 -6.07
N ILE A 99 11.49 -6.28 -6.39
CA ILE A 99 10.37 -5.49 -5.85
C ILE A 99 9.03 -6.09 -6.27
N VAL A 100 8.87 -6.46 -7.54
CA VAL A 100 7.64 -7.09 -8.06
C VAL A 100 7.39 -8.44 -7.38
N GLN A 101 8.43 -9.28 -7.25
CA GLN A 101 8.36 -10.57 -6.55
C GLN A 101 7.89 -10.37 -5.10
N ARG A 102 8.51 -9.47 -4.36
CA ARG A 102 8.13 -9.18 -2.97
C ARG A 102 6.70 -8.63 -2.86
N GLY A 103 6.28 -7.85 -3.85
CA GLY A 103 4.90 -7.42 -3.97
C GLY A 103 3.93 -8.59 -4.17
N ALA A 104 4.27 -9.52 -5.05
CA ALA A 104 3.47 -10.72 -5.30
C ALA A 104 3.37 -11.60 -4.04
N ASP A 105 4.48 -11.81 -3.32
CA ASP A 105 4.52 -12.59 -2.08
C ASP A 105 3.59 -11.96 -1.02
N TYR A 106 3.75 -10.65 -0.76
CA TYR A 106 2.92 -9.91 0.20
C TYR A 106 1.43 -9.99 -0.13
N TRP A 107 1.06 -9.75 -1.38
CA TRP A 107 -0.34 -9.77 -1.80
C TRP A 107 -0.91 -11.19 -1.93
N THR A 108 -0.08 -12.21 -2.08
CA THR A 108 -0.52 -13.62 -2.01
C THR A 108 -0.96 -13.98 -0.60
N GLU A 109 -0.21 -13.55 0.41
CA GLU A 109 -0.57 -13.76 1.82
C GLU A 109 -1.84 -12.98 2.21
N THR A 110 -2.11 -11.87 1.53
CA THR A 110 -3.24 -10.97 1.78
C THR A 110 -4.23 -10.90 0.60
N ALA A 111 -4.38 -11.99 -0.16
CA ALA A 111 -5.13 -12.02 -1.43
C ALA A 111 -6.57 -11.49 -1.34
N ASN A 112 -7.25 -11.72 -0.21
CA ASN A 112 -8.60 -11.18 0.00
C ASN A 112 -8.64 -9.65 0.02
N THR A 113 -7.56 -8.99 0.41
CA THR A 113 -7.41 -7.54 0.37
C THR A 113 -7.46 -7.02 -1.07
N LEU A 114 -6.80 -7.72 -2.02
CA LEU A 114 -6.83 -7.35 -3.44
C LEU A 114 -8.21 -7.48 -4.08
N LYS A 115 -9.08 -8.35 -3.56
CA LYS A 115 -10.48 -8.47 -4.05
C LYS A 115 -11.32 -7.25 -3.72
N VAL A 116 -11.01 -6.61 -2.60
CA VAL A 116 -11.78 -5.47 -2.06
C VAL A 116 -11.20 -4.13 -2.49
N LEU A 117 -9.89 -4.03 -2.60
CA LEU A 117 -9.17 -2.79 -2.88
C LEU A 117 -9.67 -2.03 -4.13
N PRO A 118 -10.00 -2.67 -5.27
CA PRO A 118 -10.55 -1.96 -6.44
C PRO A 118 -11.89 -1.28 -6.20
N GLN A 119 -12.72 -1.83 -5.31
CA GLN A 119 -14.05 -1.27 -4.98
C GLN A 119 -13.92 0.04 -4.19
N ILE A 120 -12.83 0.20 -3.45
CA ILE A 120 -12.56 1.36 -2.59
C ILE A 120 -11.98 2.54 -3.40
N ARG A 121 -11.35 2.28 -4.55
CA ARG A 121 -10.58 3.27 -5.33
C ARG A 121 -11.40 4.30 -6.10
N SER A 122 -12.66 4.07 -6.32
CA SER A 122 -13.49 4.89 -7.24
C SER A 122 -13.58 6.38 -6.85
N ASN A 123 -13.33 6.74 -5.59
CA ASN A 123 -13.37 8.12 -5.09
C ASN A 123 -12.14 8.45 -4.18
N ALA A 124 -10.94 8.22 -4.68
CA ALA A 124 -9.69 8.31 -3.91
C ALA A 124 -9.55 9.60 -3.05
N PRO A 125 -9.64 9.51 -1.71
CA PRO A 125 -9.53 10.66 -0.81
C PRO A 125 -8.08 11.10 -0.63
N ALA A 126 -7.88 12.14 0.17
CA ALA A 126 -6.56 12.68 0.45
C ALA A 126 -5.63 11.65 1.14
N SER A 127 -6.16 10.84 2.06
CA SER A 127 -5.41 9.78 2.77
C SER A 127 -4.88 8.71 1.81
N TYR A 128 -5.72 8.22 0.90
CA TYR A 128 -5.32 7.26 -0.13
C TYR A 128 -4.27 7.84 -1.08
N ARG A 129 -4.48 9.07 -1.57
CA ARG A 129 -3.47 9.74 -2.41
C ARG A 129 -2.14 9.95 -1.69
N GLN A 130 -2.18 10.21 -0.38
CA GLN A 130 -0.98 10.32 0.43
C GLN A 130 -0.28 8.97 0.56
N ALA A 131 -1.00 7.88 0.81
CA ALA A 131 -0.43 6.54 0.89
C ALA A 131 0.25 6.12 -0.44
N VAL A 132 -0.37 6.43 -1.59
CA VAL A 132 0.24 6.21 -2.91
C VAL A 132 1.52 7.02 -3.10
N ARG A 133 1.59 8.26 -2.59
CA ARG A 133 2.82 9.05 -2.60
C ARG A 133 3.89 8.42 -1.71
N THR A 134 3.53 8.03 -0.50
CA THR A 134 4.43 7.33 0.44
C THR A 134 5.03 6.07 -0.22
N MET A 135 4.24 5.31 -0.97
CA MET A 135 4.74 4.16 -1.74
C MET A 135 5.75 4.58 -2.81
N SER A 136 5.49 5.66 -3.55
CA SER A 136 6.43 6.17 -4.55
C SER A 136 7.73 6.67 -3.93
N ASP A 137 7.66 7.34 -2.78
CA ASP A 137 8.82 7.79 -2.01
C ASP A 137 9.63 6.58 -1.49
N CYS A 138 8.94 5.54 -0.98
CA CYS A 138 9.54 4.28 -0.57
C CYS A 138 10.34 3.63 -1.70
N LEU A 139 9.73 3.48 -2.88
CA LEU A 139 10.42 2.94 -4.05
C LEU A 139 11.63 3.78 -4.46
N ALA A 140 11.52 5.12 -4.43
CA ALA A 140 12.64 6.00 -4.72
C ALA A 140 13.80 5.80 -3.73
N VAL A 141 13.50 5.61 -2.45
CA VAL A 141 14.49 5.28 -1.41
C VAL A 141 15.15 3.93 -1.71
N ILE A 142 14.37 2.91 -2.08
CA ILE A 142 14.90 1.57 -2.40
C ILE A 142 15.83 1.65 -3.62
N PHE A 143 15.41 2.28 -4.73
CA PHE A 143 16.29 2.44 -5.90
C PHE A 143 17.57 3.21 -5.55
N ASN A 144 17.48 4.29 -4.77
CA ASN A 144 18.62 5.09 -4.34
C ASN A 144 19.51 4.40 -3.29
N ARG A 145 19.04 3.33 -2.65
CA ARG A 145 19.87 2.51 -1.75
C ARG A 145 20.95 1.75 -2.51
N TYR A 146 20.63 1.24 -3.69
CA TYR A 146 21.50 0.37 -4.46
C TYR A 146 22.16 1.07 -5.66
N PHE A 147 21.53 2.09 -6.23
CA PHE A 147 22.00 2.73 -7.46
C PHE A 147 22.06 4.26 -7.36
N VAL A 148 22.96 4.85 -8.14
CA VAL A 148 22.96 6.30 -8.40
C VAL A 148 21.96 6.57 -9.52
N VAL A 149 20.72 6.89 -9.14
CA VAL A 149 19.66 7.21 -10.10
C VAL A 149 19.90 8.63 -10.64
N PRO A 150 19.99 8.84 -11.97
CA PRO A 150 20.14 10.17 -12.55
C PRO A 150 18.89 11.02 -12.31
N GLU A 151 18.97 12.30 -12.58
CA GLU A 151 17.79 13.16 -12.56
C GLU A 151 16.80 12.75 -13.65
N VAL A 152 15.70 12.12 -13.25
CA VAL A 152 14.62 11.69 -14.13
C VAL A 152 13.42 12.61 -13.92
N PRO A 153 13.01 13.42 -14.92
CA PRO A 153 11.86 14.30 -14.77
C PRO A 153 10.59 13.55 -14.36
N GLY A 154 10.02 13.97 -13.22
CA GLY A 154 8.81 13.35 -12.67
C GLY A 154 9.01 11.91 -12.16
N TRP A 155 10.17 11.59 -11.61
CA TRP A 155 10.54 10.24 -11.14
C TRP A 155 9.49 9.62 -10.22
N LEU A 156 9.04 10.33 -9.20
CA LEU A 156 7.99 9.80 -8.28
C LEU A 156 6.69 9.45 -9.02
N ARG A 157 6.29 10.21 -10.03
CA ARG A 157 5.12 9.86 -10.85
C ARG A 157 5.36 8.58 -11.66
N LYS A 158 6.58 8.34 -12.13
CA LYS A 158 6.93 7.12 -12.84
C LYS A 158 6.89 5.91 -11.90
N LEU A 159 7.37 6.07 -10.68
CA LEU A 159 7.24 5.04 -9.64
C LEU A 159 5.78 4.79 -9.24
N THR A 160 4.94 5.83 -9.25
CA THR A 160 3.48 5.65 -9.11
C THR A 160 2.92 4.76 -10.21
N PHE A 161 3.31 4.98 -11.47
CA PHE A 161 2.88 4.13 -12.59
C PHE A 161 3.41 2.70 -12.47
N PHE A 162 4.65 2.53 -12.05
CA PHE A 162 5.21 1.21 -11.75
C PHE A 162 4.32 0.45 -10.74
N THR A 163 3.96 1.10 -9.63
CA THR A 163 3.04 0.51 -8.64
C THR A 163 1.67 0.18 -9.23
N GLN A 164 1.14 1.05 -10.09
CA GLN A 164 -0.16 0.83 -10.74
C GLN A 164 -0.14 -0.34 -11.73
N ILE A 165 0.98 -0.60 -12.40
CA ILE A 165 1.16 -1.78 -13.28
C ILE A 165 1.06 -3.06 -12.45
N CYS A 166 1.84 -3.16 -11.38
CA CYS A 166 1.79 -4.30 -10.45
C CYS A 166 0.38 -4.54 -9.94
N ASP A 167 -0.24 -3.46 -9.46
CA ASP A 167 -1.54 -3.46 -8.88
C ASP A 167 -2.64 -3.94 -9.84
N LEU A 168 -2.62 -3.46 -11.10
CA LEU A 168 -3.54 -3.89 -12.14
C LEU A 168 -3.36 -5.39 -12.42
N THR A 169 -2.11 -5.84 -12.62
CA THR A 169 -1.80 -7.23 -12.96
C THR A 169 -2.19 -8.17 -11.82
N PHE A 170 -1.86 -7.84 -10.58
CA PHE A 170 -2.17 -8.67 -9.42
C PHE A 170 -3.68 -8.69 -9.09
N THR A 171 -4.35 -7.53 -9.21
CA THR A 171 -5.80 -7.45 -9.03
C THR A 171 -6.54 -8.28 -10.08
N ASP A 172 -6.09 -8.23 -11.34
CA ASP A 172 -6.66 -9.02 -12.42
C ASP A 172 -6.45 -10.52 -12.19
N ALA A 173 -5.24 -10.93 -11.78
CA ALA A 173 -4.93 -12.32 -11.43
C ALA A 173 -5.84 -12.83 -10.31
N VAL A 174 -5.94 -12.10 -9.20
CA VAL A 174 -6.78 -12.52 -8.06
C VAL A 174 -8.27 -12.57 -8.44
N ARG A 175 -8.73 -11.67 -9.31
CA ARG A 175 -10.14 -11.63 -9.76
C ARG A 175 -10.47 -12.81 -10.66
N ASN A 176 -9.61 -13.16 -11.62
CA ASN A 176 -9.88 -14.16 -12.64
C ASN A 176 -9.40 -15.56 -12.22
N ASP A 177 -8.26 -15.66 -11.57
CA ASP A 177 -7.58 -16.92 -11.27
C ASP A 177 -7.68 -17.27 -9.76
N GLY A 178 -8.13 -16.34 -8.92
CA GLY A 178 -8.25 -16.48 -7.47
C GLY A 178 -6.94 -16.27 -6.70
N HIS A 179 -5.80 -16.21 -7.38
CA HIS A 179 -4.47 -16.06 -6.80
C HIS A 179 -3.50 -15.40 -7.79
N ILE A 180 -2.33 -15.00 -7.31
CA ILE A 180 -1.24 -14.50 -8.17
C ILE A 180 -0.38 -15.71 -8.55
N SER A 181 -0.51 -16.19 -9.77
CA SER A 181 0.33 -17.27 -10.31
C SER A 181 1.73 -16.77 -10.67
N GLU A 182 2.68 -17.70 -10.83
CA GLU A 182 4.03 -17.38 -11.29
C GLU A 182 4.00 -16.69 -12.68
N GLU A 183 3.14 -17.12 -13.57
CA GLU A 183 2.98 -16.52 -14.90
C GLU A 183 2.57 -15.04 -14.78
N ARG A 184 1.57 -14.73 -13.94
CA ARG A 184 1.12 -13.35 -13.69
C ARG A 184 2.18 -12.48 -13.03
N ARG A 185 2.98 -13.05 -12.14
CA ARG A 185 4.14 -12.39 -11.54
C ARG A 185 5.17 -12.03 -12.60
N ILE A 186 5.56 -12.99 -13.46
CA ILE A 186 6.53 -12.76 -14.56
C ILE A 186 6.01 -11.70 -15.53
N GLU A 187 4.71 -11.71 -15.87
CA GLU A 187 4.08 -10.69 -16.69
C GLU A 187 4.21 -9.29 -16.07
N ALA A 188 3.95 -9.16 -14.76
CA ALA A 188 4.14 -7.91 -14.04
C ALA A 188 5.61 -7.46 -14.05
N GLU A 189 6.58 -8.36 -13.88
CA GLU A 189 8.01 -8.07 -13.96
C GLU A 189 8.40 -7.51 -15.33
N ILE A 190 7.93 -8.15 -16.39
CA ILE A 190 8.19 -7.72 -17.79
C ILE A 190 7.62 -6.33 -18.03
N LEU A 191 6.37 -6.09 -17.63
CA LEU A 191 5.70 -4.81 -17.82
C LEU A 191 6.39 -3.69 -17.04
N CYS A 192 6.69 -3.92 -15.77
CA CYS A 192 7.34 -2.95 -14.89
C CYS A 192 8.76 -2.60 -15.38
N ARG A 193 9.56 -3.61 -15.71
CA ARG A 193 10.90 -3.43 -16.25
C ARG A 193 10.87 -2.70 -17.60
N THR A 194 9.98 -3.10 -18.51
CA THR A 194 9.82 -2.44 -19.81
C THR A 194 9.43 -0.97 -19.65
N TYR A 195 8.50 -0.68 -18.75
CA TYR A 195 8.12 0.69 -18.45
C TYR A 195 9.29 1.53 -17.93
N LEU A 196 10.07 1.01 -16.98
CA LEU A 196 11.22 1.72 -16.43
C LEU A 196 12.35 1.90 -17.46
N ALA A 197 12.52 0.96 -18.38
CA ALA A 197 13.55 1.03 -19.45
C ALA A 197 13.37 2.26 -20.39
N PHE A 198 12.15 2.82 -20.49
CA PHE A 198 11.94 4.07 -21.20
C PHE A 198 12.47 5.32 -20.46
N HIS A 199 12.81 5.17 -19.20
CA HIS A 199 13.13 6.30 -18.32
C HIS A 199 14.51 6.21 -17.69
N LEU A 200 15.06 5.01 -17.56
CA LEU A 200 16.36 4.73 -16.99
C LEU A 200 17.34 4.31 -18.09
N PRO A 201 18.63 4.67 -18.00
CA PRO A 201 19.64 4.10 -18.87
C PRO A 201 19.78 2.60 -18.61
N VAL A 202 20.31 1.87 -19.58
CA VAL A 202 20.51 0.41 -19.48
C VAL A 202 21.33 0.03 -18.25
N TRP A 203 22.28 0.88 -17.88
CA TRP A 203 23.15 0.68 -16.72
C TRP A 203 23.08 1.89 -15.78
N LEU A 204 23.00 1.62 -14.49
CA LEU A 204 23.13 2.60 -13.42
C LEU A 204 24.34 2.26 -12.54
N PRO A 205 25.17 3.26 -12.13
CA PRO A 205 26.23 3.04 -11.17
C PRO A 205 25.68 2.47 -9.85
N ALA A 206 26.30 1.43 -9.33
CA ALA A 206 26.00 0.91 -8.00
C ALA A 206 26.40 1.96 -6.93
N ARG A 207 25.59 2.08 -5.89
CA ARG A 207 25.89 2.98 -4.77
C ARG A 207 26.80 2.25 -3.79
N GLY A 208 28.06 2.52 -3.80
CA GLY A 208 29.11 1.90 -2.98
C GLY A 208 30.38 1.61 -3.77
N GLN A 209 30.32 1.78 -5.09
CA GLN A 209 31.51 1.76 -5.95
C GLN A 209 32.05 3.16 -6.30
N SER A 210 31.57 4.20 -5.62
CA SER A 210 32.13 5.54 -5.76
C SER A 210 33.29 5.66 -4.80
N ASP A 211 34.50 5.76 -5.37
CA ASP A 211 35.81 6.08 -4.81
C ASP A 211 36.66 4.90 -4.28
N THR A 212 37.29 4.26 -5.20
CA THR A 212 38.72 3.92 -5.05
C THR A 212 39.50 4.50 -6.21
#